data_e6508d5bb801da0e62853516f3eb635c
#
_entry.id   e6508d5bb801da0e62853516f3eb635c
#
_cell.length_a   1.000
_cell.length_b   1.000
_cell.length_c   1.000
_cell.angle_alpha   90.00
_cell.angle_beta   90.00
_cell.angle_gamma   90.00
#
_symmetry.space_group_name_H-M   'P 1'
#
loop_
_entity.id
_entity.type
_entity.pdbx_description
1 polymer ?
#
loop_
_entity_poly.entity_id
_entity_poly.type
_entity_poly.pdbx_seq_one_letter_code
_entity_poly.pdbx_strand_id
1 'polypeptide(L)'
;EIGFGGGEPALLPEFEPMVNMLLDCGCDNIRVHSSGVKYSKAIERGLREGKLTLVVSVDSGTPETYENIKRVNHFNKVWENLTEYASKQTEDKYKAKTKYIIYPGYNDNKEEIDKWYDLTVKAGIKSVVLDVEGGWYEQNKYKVPDYIYELLEYAWQKAQDLGMKNVELYDRANHMKIHKEEYIKLRNNAENQC
;
A
#
# COMPACT_ATOMS: atom_id res chain seq x y z
N GLU A 1 12.60 -14.52 1.80
CA GLU A 1 12.37 -13.07 1.66
C GLU A 1 13.24 -12.31 2.65
N ILE A 2 13.88 -11.23 2.20
CA ILE A 2 14.62 -10.28 3.04
C ILE A 2 13.85 -8.97 3.03
N GLY A 3 13.39 -8.51 4.22
CA GLY A 3 12.58 -7.32 4.39
C GLY A 3 13.34 -6.16 5.03
N PHE A 4 13.22 -4.97 4.44
CA PHE A 4 13.63 -3.70 5.03
C PHE A 4 12.40 -2.88 5.39
N GLY A 5 12.31 -2.43 6.63
CA GLY A 5 11.19 -1.65 7.14
C GLY A 5 11.46 -1.11 8.54
N GLY A 6 10.42 -0.60 9.21
CA GLY A 6 10.56 -0.07 10.58
C GLY A 6 11.13 1.34 10.62
N GLY A 7 10.58 2.23 9.80
CA GLY A 7 11.01 3.61 9.61
C GLY A 7 11.29 3.90 8.12
N GLU A 8 12.29 4.73 7.82
CA GLU A 8 12.71 5.00 6.44
C GLU A 8 14.11 4.41 6.18
N PRO A 9 14.18 3.18 5.64
CA PRO A 9 15.45 2.50 5.45
C PRO A 9 16.40 3.23 4.48
N ALA A 10 15.85 3.91 3.47
CA ALA A 10 16.65 4.65 2.49
C ALA A 10 17.42 5.84 3.08
N LEU A 11 17.14 6.26 4.32
CA LEU A 11 17.91 7.31 5.01
C LEU A 11 19.20 6.78 5.65
N LEU A 12 19.28 5.46 5.89
CA LEU A 12 20.47 4.85 6.50
C LEU A 12 21.62 4.79 5.50
N PRO A 13 22.85 5.22 5.87
CA PRO A 13 24.02 5.15 4.98
C PRO A 13 24.33 3.73 4.48
N GLU A 14 24.05 2.72 5.30
CA GLU A 14 24.31 1.32 5.02
C GLU A 14 23.29 0.67 4.09
N PHE A 15 22.12 1.30 3.89
CA PHE A 15 21.01 0.70 3.14
C PHE A 15 21.37 0.35 1.69
N GLU A 16 21.88 1.33 0.93
CA GLU A 16 22.26 1.07 -0.48
C GLU A 16 23.39 0.05 -0.63
N PRO A 17 24.48 0.11 0.17
CA PRO A 17 25.49 -0.95 0.17
C PRO A 17 24.93 -2.34 0.47
N MET A 18 24.04 -2.47 1.47
CA MET A 18 23.42 -3.75 1.84
C MET A 18 22.53 -4.29 0.73
N VAL A 19 21.65 -3.45 0.14
CA VAL A 19 20.79 -3.89 -0.95
C VAL A 19 21.61 -4.31 -2.16
N ASN A 20 22.64 -3.55 -2.54
CA ASN A 20 23.52 -3.90 -3.65
C ASN A 20 24.25 -5.24 -3.40
N MET A 21 24.78 -5.44 -2.20
CA MET A 21 25.41 -6.71 -1.81
C MET A 21 24.46 -7.91 -1.96
N LEU A 22 23.19 -7.75 -1.50
CA LEU A 22 22.19 -8.81 -1.64
C LEU A 22 21.87 -9.11 -3.12
N LEU A 23 21.74 -8.08 -3.96
CA LEU A 23 21.52 -8.24 -5.40
C LEU A 23 22.71 -8.93 -6.07
N ASP A 24 23.93 -8.57 -5.70
CA ASP A 24 25.18 -9.19 -6.21
C ASP A 24 25.32 -10.65 -5.78
N CYS A 25 24.86 -11.01 -4.57
CA CYS A 25 24.76 -12.39 -4.09
C CYS A 25 23.60 -13.19 -4.73
N GLY A 26 22.84 -12.60 -5.65
CA GLY A 26 21.76 -13.29 -6.36
C GLY A 26 20.43 -13.38 -5.61
N CYS A 27 20.25 -12.62 -4.51
CA CYS A 27 18.95 -12.56 -3.83
C CYS A 27 17.90 -11.96 -4.76
N ASP A 28 16.77 -12.65 -4.92
CA ASP A 28 15.69 -12.31 -5.86
C ASP A 28 14.35 -11.98 -5.17
N ASN A 29 14.31 -12.02 -3.85
CA ASN A 29 13.12 -11.74 -3.04
C ASN A 29 13.43 -10.74 -1.92
N ILE A 30 13.72 -9.51 -2.32
CA ILE A 30 13.98 -8.39 -1.41
C ILE A 30 12.72 -7.53 -1.35
N ARG A 31 12.22 -7.21 -0.16
CA ARG A 31 11.07 -6.31 0.05
C ARG A 31 11.49 -5.07 0.82
N VAL A 32 11.16 -3.91 0.30
CA VAL A 32 11.44 -2.62 0.94
C VAL A 32 10.13 -1.88 1.21
N HIS A 33 9.90 -1.54 2.47
CA HIS A 33 8.85 -0.60 2.90
C HIS A 33 9.49 0.75 3.11
N SER A 34 8.99 1.78 2.42
CA SER A 34 9.56 3.12 2.42
C SER A 34 8.45 4.19 2.49
N SER A 35 8.78 5.35 3.01
CA SER A 35 7.96 6.56 2.87
C SER A 35 8.00 7.12 1.45
N GLY A 36 8.96 6.72 0.63
CA GLY A 36 9.16 7.19 -0.74
C GLY A 36 9.78 8.59 -0.87
N VAL A 37 10.11 9.24 0.24
CA VAL A 37 10.65 10.62 0.24
C VAL A 37 12.06 10.68 -0.35
N LYS A 38 12.90 9.70 -0.02
CA LYS A 38 14.27 9.61 -0.54
C LYS A 38 14.33 8.60 -1.69
N TYR A 39 14.79 9.06 -2.84
CA TYR A 39 15.09 8.17 -3.97
C TYR A 39 16.38 7.38 -3.72
N SER A 40 16.36 6.08 -3.99
CA SER A 40 17.51 5.18 -3.83
C SER A 40 17.86 4.49 -5.14
N LYS A 41 19.13 4.57 -5.54
CA LYS A 41 19.66 3.88 -6.72
C LYS A 41 19.69 2.36 -6.56
N ALA A 42 19.83 1.86 -5.34
CA ALA A 42 19.78 0.43 -5.08
C ALA A 42 18.35 -0.13 -5.24
N ILE A 43 17.31 0.63 -4.82
CA ILE A 43 15.91 0.27 -5.09
C ILE A 43 15.66 0.26 -6.61
N GLU A 44 16.06 1.33 -7.33
CA GLU A 44 15.94 1.40 -8.79
C GLU A 44 16.56 0.17 -9.46
N ARG A 45 17.78 -0.19 -9.07
CA ARG A 45 18.50 -1.37 -9.58
C ARG A 45 17.68 -2.65 -9.32
N GLY A 46 17.24 -2.85 -8.10
CA GLY A 46 16.46 -4.04 -7.73
C GLY A 46 15.13 -4.18 -8.48
N LEU A 47 14.45 -3.06 -8.74
CA LEU A 47 13.22 -3.01 -9.56
C LEU A 47 13.52 -3.36 -11.02
N ARG A 48 14.57 -2.79 -11.60
CA ARG A 48 15.00 -3.06 -12.98
C ARG A 48 15.42 -4.52 -13.18
N GLU A 49 16.10 -5.11 -12.20
CA GLU A 49 16.47 -6.53 -12.23
C GLU A 49 15.28 -7.46 -11.87
N GLY A 50 14.14 -6.89 -11.46
CA GLY A 50 12.96 -7.64 -11.03
C GLY A 50 13.17 -8.48 -9.77
N LYS A 51 14.14 -8.14 -8.93
CA LYS A 51 14.52 -8.85 -7.70
C LYS A 51 14.04 -8.21 -6.42
N LEU A 52 13.59 -6.94 -6.49
CA LEU A 52 13.14 -6.16 -5.34
C LEU A 52 11.69 -5.71 -5.52
N THR A 53 10.90 -5.83 -4.45
CA THR A 53 9.57 -5.24 -4.33
C THR A 53 9.64 -4.01 -3.45
N LEU A 54 9.21 -2.86 -3.98
CA LEU A 54 9.07 -1.62 -3.24
C LEU A 54 7.61 -1.41 -2.86
N VAL A 55 7.33 -1.10 -1.60
CA VAL A 55 6.01 -0.71 -1.10
C VAL A 55 6.12 0.67 -0.47
N VAL A 56 5.43 1.65 -1.04
CA VAL A 56 5.41 3.03 -0.53
C VAL A 56 4.04 3.36 0.07
N SER A 57 4.02 3.70 1.36
CA SER A 57 2.79 4.10 2.07
C SER A 57 2.51 5.58 1.83
N VAL A 58 1.64 5.89 0.87
CA VAL A 58 1.19 7.27 0.58
C VAL A 58 -0.03 7.63 1.42
N ASP A 59 -1.02 6.74 1.45
CA ASP A 59 -2.20 6.78 2.32
C ASP A 59 -3.09 8.03 2.14
N SER A 60 -2.99 8.72 0.99
CA SER A 60 -3.78 9.92 0.72
C SER A 60 -3.88 10.24 -0.77
N GLY A 61 -4.98 10.87 -1.17
CA GLY A 61 -5.22 11.39 -2.52
C GLY A 61 -4.89 12.88 -2.65
N THR A 62 -4.66 13.59 -1.52
CA THR A 62 -4.39 15.03 -1.52
C THR A 62 -3.18 15.38 -0.66
N PRO A 63 -2.49 16.52 -0.95
CA PRO A 63 -1.40 17.02 -0.12
C PRO A 63 -1.82 17.33 1.31
N GLU A 64 -3.03 17.86 1.49
CA GLU A 64 -3.58 18.22 2.80
C GLU A 64 -3.78 16.99 3.68
N THR A 65 -4.44 15.95 3.16
CA THR A 65 -4.64 14.68 3.87
C THR A 65 -3.31 13.99 4.14
N TYR A 66 -2.36 14.05 3.19
CA TYR A 66 -1.02 13.52 3.40
C TYR A 66 -0.32 14.20 4.57
N GLU A 67 -0.33 15.54 4.63
CA GLU A 67 0.30 16.30 5.72
C GLU A 67 -0.37 16.03 7.06
N ASN A 68 -1.69 15.89 7.07
CA ASN A 68 -2.46 15.55 8.28
C ASN A 68 -2.09 14.15 8.84
N ILE A 69 -1.83 13.17 7.98
CA ILE A 69 -1.46 11.80 8.38
C ILE A 69 0.03 11.69 8.68
N LYS A 70 0.88 12.18 7.76
CA LYS A 70 2.35 11.97 7.82
C LYS A 70 3.09 13.03 8.63
N ARG A 71 2.44 14.17 8.93
CA ARG A 71 3.02 15.33 9.64
C ARG A 71 4.21 15.97 8.93
N VAL A 72 4.32 15.77 7.63
CA VAL A 72 5.36 16.33 6.76
C VAL A 72 4.78 16.66 5.37
N ASN A 73 5.32 17.67 4.69
CA ASN A 73 4.86 18.09 3.36
C ASN A 73 5.78 17.55 2.26
N HIS A 74 5.69 16.24 1.99
CA HIS A 74 6.48 15.57 0.94
C HIS A 74 5.63 14.92 -0.16
N PHE A 75 4.34 15.21 -0.21
CA PHE A 75 3.38 14.56 -1.11
C PHE A 75 3.86 14.52 -2.57
N ASN A 76 4.17 15.68 -3.14
CA ASN A 76 4.61 15.77 -4.54
C ASN A 76 5.91 14.99 -4.77
N LYS A 77 6.87 15.10 -3.83
CA LYS A 77 8.15 14.40 -3.92
C LYS A 77 8.00 12.89 -3.93
N VAL A 78 7.09 12.36 -3.13
CA VAL A 78 6.80 10.92 -3.08
C VAL A 78 6.23 10.45 -4.42
N TRP A 79 5.28 11.18 -5.01
CA TRP A 79 4.71 10.82 -6.32
C TRP A 79 5.72 10.96 -7.47
N GLU A 80 6.61 11.97 -7.44
CA GLU A 80 7.73 12.08 -8.40
C GLU A 80 8.64 10.83 -8.32
N ASN A 81 9.06 10.45 -7.11
CA ASN A 81 9.90 9.28 -6.90
C ASN A 81 9.21 7.98 -7.32
N LEU A 82 7.91 7.82 -7.00
CA LEU A 82 7.11 6.66 -7.42
C LEU A 82 7.01 6.56 -8.93
N THR A 83 6.77 7.67 -9.62
CA THR A 83 6.72 7.72 -11.10
C THR A 83 8.06 7.27 -11.69
N GLU A 84 9.16 7.75 -11.13
CA GLU A 84 10.49 7.37 -11.59
C GLU A 84 10.75 5.86 -11.33
N TYR A 85 10.43 5.33 -10.15
CA TYR A 85 10.55 3.89 -9.87
C TYR A 85 9.68 3.03 -10.79
N ALA A 86 8.43 3.44 -11.06
CA ALA A 86 7.54 2.72 -11.95
C ALA A 86 8.10 2.64 -13.37
N SER A 87 8.77 3.70 -13.84
CA SER A 87 9.40 3.75 -15.17
C SER A 87 10.60 2.81 -15.32
N LYS A 88 11.20 2.36 -14.21
CA LYS A 88 12.41 1.51 -14.21
C LYS A 88 12.12 0.02 -13.99
N GLN A 89 10.93 -0.32 -13.51
CA GLN A 89 10.59 -1.73 -13.27
C GLN A 89 10.38 -2.51 -14.57
N THR A 90 10.58 -3.81 -14.53
CA THR A 90 10.25 -4.69 -15.64
C THR A 90 8.72 -4.85 -15.77
N GLU A 91 8.20 -4.77 -17.00
CA GLU A 91 6.75 -4.74 -17.26
C GLU A 91 5.97 -5.96 -16.77
N ASP A 92 6.62 -7.12 -16.69
CA ASP A 92 6.00 -8.38 -16.28
C ASP A 92 5.90 -8.57 -14.77
N LYS A 93 6.59 -7.77 -13.97
CA LYS A 93 6.71 -8.00 -12.52
C LYS A 93 5.96 -7.00 -11.63
N TYR A 94 5.72 -5.76 -12.09
CA TYR A 94 4.97 -4.71 -11.37
C TYR A 94 5.29 -4.62 -9.88
N LYS A 95 6.59 -4.58 -9.55
CA LYS A 95 7.07 -4.67 -8.16
C LYS A 95 7.11 -3.34 -7.41
N ALA A 96 6.96 -2.20 -8.10
CA ALA A 96 6.71 -0.92 -7.44
C ALA A 96 5.23 -0.82 -7.08
N LYS A 97 4.92 -0.63 -5.80
CA LYS A 97 3.56 -0.62 -5.25
C LYS A 97 3.33 0.63 -4.42
N THR A 98 2.12 1.18 -4.49
CA THR A 98 1.64 2.12 -3.47
C THR A 98 0.76 1.39 -2.47
N LYS A 99 0.79 1.86 -1.22
CA LYS A 99 -0.10 1.38 -0.17
C LYS A 99 -1.04 2.49 0.27
N TYR A 100 -2.32 2.12 0.46
CA TYR A 100 -3.35 2.94 1.07
C TYR A 100 -3.81 2.29 2.36
N ILE A 101 -3.54 2.94 3.46
CA ILE A 101 -4.04 2.58 4.78
C ILE A 101 -5.23 3.48 5.07
N ILE A 102 -6.40 2.91 5.35
CA ILE A 102 -7.55 3.68 5.82
C ILE A 102 -7.27 4.12 7.25
N TYR A 103 -7.20 5.44 7.45
CA TYR A 103 -7.09 6.11 8.75
C TYR A 103 -8.45 6.73 9.07
N PRO A 104 -9.28 6.09 9.91
CA PRO A 104 -10.61 6.63 10.27
C PRO A 104 -10.52 8.05 10.82
N GLY A 105 -11.35 8.95 10.26
CA GLY A 105 -11.34 10.37 10.58
C GLY A 105 -10.35 11.23 9.78
N TYR A 106 -9.59 10.65 8.83
CA TYR A 106 -8.64 11.39 7.99
C TYR A 106 -8.86 11.19 6.49
N ASN A 107 -8.76 9.95 6.02
CA ASN A 107 -8.83 9.58 4.59
C ASN A 107 -9.92 8.56 4.29
N ASP A 108 -10.82 8.34 5.23
CA ASP A 108 -11.88 7.33 5.20
C ASP A 108 -13.11 7.78 4.39
N ASN A 109 -12.87 8.18 3.15
CA ASN A 109 -13.91 8.54 2.19
C ASN A 109 -13.52 8.17 0.75
N LYS A 110 -14.55 8.03 -0.11
CA LYS A 110 -14.37 7.60 -1.51
C LYS A 110 -13.59 8.62 -2.34
N GLU A 111 -13.74 9.91 -2.06
CA GLU A 111 -13.05 10.97 -2.81
C GLU A 111 -11.52 10.90 -2.64
N GLU A 112 -11.03 10.65 -1.44
CA GLU A 112 -9.60 10.45 -1.17
C GLU A 112 -9.08 9.18 -1.86
N ILE A 113 -9.84 8.08 -1.81
CA ILE A 113 -9.51 6.84 -2.51
C ILE A 113 -9.43 7.07 -4.02
N ASP A 114 -10.39 7.80 -4.60
CA ASP A 114 -10.43 8.11 -6.03
C ASP A 114 -9.21 8.90 -6.47
N LYS A 115 -8.91 9.99 -5.77
CA LYS A 115 -7.74 10.83 -6.06
C LYS A 115 -6.42 10.06 -5.92
N TRP A 116 -6.32 9.18 -4.91
CA TRP A 116 -5.14 8.32 -4.75
C TRP A 116 -4.99 7.35 -5.93
N TYR A 117 -6.08 6.75 -6.42
CA TYR A 117 -6.03 5.89 -7.61
C TYR A 117 -5.68 6.67 -8.88
N ASP A 118 -6.21 7.88 -9.05
CA ASP A 118 -5.87 8.73 -10.21
C ASP A 118 -4.35 9.01 -10.24
N LEU A 119 -3.76 9.33 -9.10
CA LEU A 119 -2.32 9.52 -8.97
C LEU A 119 -1.53 8.22 -9.17
N THR A 120 -2.04 7.09 -8.67
CA THR A 120 -1.45 5.75 -8.84
C THR A 120 -1.35 5.38 -10.32
N VAL A 121 -2.46 5.56 -11.07
CA VAL A 121 -2.50 5.32 -12.51
C VAL A 121 -1.58 6.27 -13.26
N LYS A 122 -1.62 7.58 -12.92
CA LYS A 122 -0.77 8.60 -13.53
C LYS A 122 0.73 8.32 -13.32
N ALA A 123 1.10 7.78 -12.16
CA ALA A 123 2.48 7.37 -11.86
C ALA A 123 2.91 6.07 -12.56
N GLY A 124 2.01 5.39 -13.30
CA GLY A 124 2.31 4.12 -13.97
C GLY A 124 2.38 2.92 -13.02
N ILE A 125 1.90 3.05 -11.78
CA ILE A 125 1.84 1.96 -10.80
C ILE A 125 0.68 1.05 -11.15
N LYS A 126 0.91 -0.27 -11.14
CA LYS A 126 -0.09 -1.31 -11.45
C LYS A 126 -0.27 -2.34 -10.33
N SER A 127 0.34 -2.09 -9.20
CA SER A 127 0.22 -2.94 -8.01
C SER A 127 -0.06 -2.08 -6.79
N VAL A 128 -1.03 -2.48 -6.00
CA VAL A 128 -1.47 -1.72 -4.81
C VAL A 128 -1.59 -2.62 -3.59
N VAL A 129 -1.47 -2.02 -2.42
CA VAL A 129 -1.68 -2.66 -1.13
C VAL A 129 -2.75 -1.87 -0.37
N LEU A 130 -3.75 -2.55 0.16
CA LEU A 130 -4.83 -1.96 0.97
C LEU A 130 -4.76 -2.48 2.40
N ASP A 131 -4.94 -1.59 3.36
CA ASP A 131 -4.93 -1.92 4.79
C ASP A 131 -5.81 -0.95 5.60
N VAL A 132 -5.97 -1.22 6.88
CA VAL A 132 -6.59 -0.32 7.85
C VAL A 132 -5.56 0.01 8.93
N GLU A 133 -5.65 1.22 9.51
CA GLU A 133 -4.69 1.67 10.52
C GLU A 133 -4.67 0.72 11.73
N GLY A 134 -3.44 0.32 12.11
CA GLY A 134 -3.24 -0.78 13.05
C GLY A 134 -3.70 -0.48 14.45
N GLY A 135 -3.34 0.68 14.99
CA GLY A 135 -3.70 1.05 16.36
C GLY A 135 -5.20 1.24 16.52
N TRP A 136 -5.85 1.88 15.53
CA TRP A 136 -7.30 2.01 15.50
C TRP A 136 -7.99 0.64 15.40
N TYR A 137 -7.50 -0.24 14.52
CA TYR A 137 -8.06 -1.58 14.34
C TYR A 137 -7.96 -2.42 15.62
N GLU A 138 -6.80 -2.43 16.29
CA GLU A 138 -6.62 -3.16 17.55
C GLU A 138 -7.55 -2.68 18.67
N GLN A 139 -7.86 -1.38 18.70
CA GLN A 139 -8.82 -0.81 19.65
C GLN A 139 -10.27 -1.18 19.31
N ASN A 140 -10.59 -1.39 18.02
CA ASN A 140 -11.95 -1.53 17.51
C ASN A 140 -12.25 -2.89 16.85
N LYS A 141 -11.35 -3.87 16.92
CA LYS A 141 -11.39 -5.12 16.14
C LYS A 141 -12.71 -5.87 16.08
N TYR A 142 -13.52 -5.77 17.12
CA TYR A 142 -14.86 -6.41 17.17
C TYR A 142 -16.02 -5.44 16.97
N LYS A 143 -15.73 -4.16 16.67
CA LYS A 143 -16.71 -3.09 16.52
C LYS A 143 -16.37 -2.19 15.32
N VAL A 144 -15.74 -2.76 14.29
CA VAL A 144 -15.44 -2.03 13.07
C VAL A 144 -16.75 -1.60 12.42
N PRO A 145 -16.98 -0.31 12.21
CA PRO A 145 -18.20 0.19 11.55
C PRO A 145 -18.33 -0.32 10.12
N ASP A 146 -19.56 -0.57 9.67
CA ASP A 146 -19.84 -1.09 8.32
C ASP A 146 -19.23 -0.24 7.21
N TYR A 147 -19.20 1.09 7.35
CA TYR A 147 -18.65 1.98 6.34
C TYR A 147 -17.15 1.73 6.06
N ILE A 148 -16.37 1.25 7.02
CA ILE A 148 -14.96 0.89 6.81
C ILE A 148 -14.85 -0.36 5.91
N TYR A 149 -15.73 -1.35 6.12
CA TYR A 149 -15.82 -2.50 5.22
C TYR A 149 -16.22 -2.08 3.80
N GLU A 150 -17.21 -1.18 3.70
CA GLU A 150 -17.68 -0.65 2.42
C GLU A 150 -16.58 0.12 1.67
N LEU A 151 -15.77 0.91 2.39
CA LEU A 151 -14.63 1.62 1.79
C LEU A 151 -13.53 0.68 1.33
N LEU A 152 -13.23 -0.36 2.09
CA LEU A 152 -12.24 -1.36 1.70
C LEU A 152 -12.70 -2.13 0.46
N GLU A 153 -13.97 -2.51 0.41
CA GLU A 153 -14.60 -3.15 -0.75
C GLU A 153 -14.63 -2.22 -1.97
N TYR A 154 -14.97 -0.95 -1.77
CA TYR A 154 -14.92 0.07 -2.80
C TYR A 154 -13.51 0.22 -3.38
N ALA A 155 -12.50 0.35 -2.52
CA ALA A 155 -11.11 0.46 -2.97
C ALA A 155 -10.65 -0.79 -3.73
N TRP A 156 -11.05 -1.98 -3.27
CA TRP A 156 -10.77 -3.23 -3.96
C TRP A 156 -11.43 -3.30 -5.34
N GLN A 157 -12.74 -3.00 -5.44
CA GLN A 157 -13.48 -3.01 -6.71
C GLN A 157 -12.88 -2.01 -7.69
N LYS A 158 -12.58 -0.80 -7.22
CA LYS A 158 -11.94 0.22 -8.07
C LYS A 158 -10.59 -0.23 -8.63
N ALA A 159 -9.80 -0.96 -7.85
CA ALA A 159 -8.56 -1.56 -8.35
C ALA A 159 -8.82 -2.53 -9.51
N GLN A 160 -9.87 -3.37 -9.42
CA GLN A 160 -10.25 -4.28 -10.50
C GLN A 160 -10.70 -3.51 -11.75
N ASP A 161 -11.55 -2.51 -11.59
CA ASP A 161 -12.08 -1.69 -12.69
C ASP A 161 -10.96 -0.94 -13.42
N LEU A 162 -9.92 -0.49 -12.71
CA LEU A 162 -8.74 0.15 -13.27
C LEU A 162 -7.71 -0.86 -13.85
N GLY A 163 -7.97 -2.16 -13.76
CA GLY A 163 -7.10 -3.19 -14.30
C GLY A 163 -5.75 -3.32 -13.57
N MET A 164 -5.74 -3.05 -12.26
CA MET A 164 -4.54 -3.27 -11.44
C MET A 164 -4.12 -4.73 -11.53
N LYS A 165 -2.81 -4.97 -11.74
CA LYS A 165 -2.28 -6.32 -11.98
C LYS A 165 -2.10 -7.11 -10.69
N ASN A 166 -1.93 -6.41 -9.57
CA ASN A 166 -1.81 -7.03 -8.26
C ASN A 166 -2.44 -6.13 -7.19
N VAL A 167 -3.35 -6.71 -6.41
CA VAL A 167 -4.02 -6.05 -5.28
C VAL A 167 -3.80 -6.90 -4.04
N GLU A 168 -2.96 -6.43 -3.14
CA GLU A 168 -2.70 -7.10 -1.86
C GLU A 168 -3.59 -6.51 -0.76
N LEU A 169 -4.23 -7.39 0.01
CA LEU A 169 -4.78 -7.01 1.30
C LEU A 169 -3.75 -7.34 2.38
N TYR A 170 -3.35 -6.36 3.18
CA TYR A 170 -2.50 -6.61 4.32
C TYR A 170 -3.31 -7.25 5.46
N ASP A 171 -2.59 -7.75 6.46
CA ASP A 171 -3.11 -8.63 7.52
C ASP A 171 -4.44 -8.17 8.11
N ARG A 172 -4.60 -6.88 8.39
CA ARG A 172 -5.82 -6.32 9.01
C ARG A 172 -6.98 -6.29 8.04
N ALA A 173 -6.75 -5.78 6.84
CA ALA A 173 -7.75 -5.75 5.78
C ALA A 173 -8.18 -7.16 5.38
N ASN A 174 -7.25 -8.12 5.32
CA ASN A 174 -7.55 -9.51 5.05
C ASN A 174 -8.34 -10.16 6.20
N HIS A 175 -7.97 -9.89 7.45
CA HIS A 175 -8.69 -10.35 8.62
C HIS A 175 -10.12 -9.79 8.67
N MET A 176 -10.30 -8.51 8.37
CA MET A 176 -11.63 -7.88 8.26
C MET A 176 -12.49 -8.56 7.18
N LYS A 177 -11.91 -8.87 6.01
CA LYS A 177 -12.64 -9.56 4.93
C LYS A 177 -13.18 -10.91 5.41
N ILE A 178 -12.38 -11.70 6.09
CA ILE A 178 -12.78 -13.01 6.65
C ILE A 178 -13.92 -12.84 7.66
N HIS A 179 -13.78 -11.89 8.59
CA HIS A 179 -14.83 -11.64 9.59
C HIS A 179 -16.14 -11.12 8.99
N LYS A 180 -16.07 -10.27 7.94
CA LYS A 180 -17.27 -9.82 7.23
C LYS A 180 -18.01 -10.99 6.59
N GLU A 181 -17.31 -11.91 5.95
CA GLU A 181 -17.92 -13.11 5.35
C GLU A 181 -18.58 -14.00 6.39
N GLU A 182 -17.95 -14.19 7.55
CA GLU A 182 -18.54 -14.91 8.69
C GLU A 182 -19.77 -14.19 9.26
N TYR A 183 -19.69 -12.87 9.44
CA TYR A 183 -20.80 -12.05 9.92
C TYR A 183 -22.01 -12.10 8.97
N ILE A 184 -21.79 -11.98 7.66
CA ILE A 184 -22.85 -12.09 6.64
C ILE A 184 -23.48 -13.47 6.67
N LYS A 185 -22.69 -14.54 6.81
CA LYS A 185 -23.22 -15.90 6.95
C LYS A 185 -24.08 -16.06 8.19
N LEU A 186 -23.65 -15.53 9.35
CA LEU A 186 -24.41 -15.58 10.60
C LEU A 186 -25.71 -14.79 10.50
N ARG A 187 -25.69 -13.59 9.89
CA ARG A 187 -26.89 -12.78 9.68
C ARG A 187 -27.91 -13.46 8.78
N ASN A 188 -27.48 -14.00 7.64
CA ASN A 188 -28.36 -14.69 6.70
C ASN A 188 -28.96 -15.97 7.31
N ASN A 189 -28.24 -16.66 8.18
CA ASN A 189 -28.76 -17.82 8.91
C ASN A 189 -29.80 -17.43 9.95
N ALA A 190 -29.65 -16.26 10.59
CA ALA A 190 -30.64 -15.76 11.56
C ALA A 190 -31.94 -15.30 10.86
N GLU A 191 -31.84 -14.65 9.71
CA GLU A 191 -32.99 -14.19 8.90
C GLU A 191 -33.79 -15.37 8.30
N ASN A 192 -33.13 -16.51 8.04
CA ASN A 192 -33.79 -17.74 7.54
C ASN A 192 -34.44 -18.61 8.61
N GLN A 193 -34.32 -18.26 9.91
CA GLN A 193 -34.92 -18.97 11.03
C GLN A 193 -36.13 -18.22 11.65
N CYS A 194 -36.50 -17.08 11.14
CA CYS A 194 -37.71 -16.31 11.42
C CYS A 194 -38.73 -16.42 10.29
#